data_4d9d70f4fe50e6217df7838900d1026c
#
_entry.id   4d9d70f4fe50e6217df7838900d1026c
#
_cell.length_a   1.000
_cell.length_b   1.000
_cell.length_c   1.000
_cell.angle_alpha   90.00
_cell.angle_beta   90.00
_cell.angle_gamma   90.00
#
_symmetry.space_group_name_H-M   'P 1'
#
loop_
_entity.id
_entity.type
_entity.pdbx_description
1 polymer ?
#
loop_
_entity_poly.entity_id
_entity_poly.type
_entity_poly.pdbx_seq_one_letter_code
_entity_poly.pdbx_strand_id
1 'polypeptide(L)'
;MTMKSNQKVFITGASSGIGAAIAAEYASQGAILGLVARREAKLEAIKNECLELGAEDVKTYSLDVTDMDQSMSTAKDFIAWVNEGIDIVIANAGVAFSDHLSSGDPTQINQTLLINILGVTNTVIPFVPTMKSQKKGAIVIMSSIASFTAPAYFGGYSASKVAVRRLGDGWRATLQKHNVQVSTICPGYIKSEMTDINDFKMPFLMETDVAAKKMVQAIKSRKKTYILPWQWRPVIAISRLFGRKLKSI
;
A
#
# COMPACT_ATOMS: atom_id res chain seq x y z
N MET A 1 -9.78 -24.42 15.50
CA MET A 1 -8.62 -24.49 14.59
C MET A 1 -8.94 -23.67 13.36
N THR A 2 -8.38 -22.47 13.21
CA THR A 2 -8.45 -21.69 11.96
C THR A 2 -7.61 -22.43 10.93
N MET A 3 -8.22 -22.83 9.80
CA MET A 3 -7.47 -23.41 8.68
C MET A 3 -6.39 -22.41 8.26
N LYS A 4 -5.11 -22.83 8.28
CA LYS A 4 -3.99 -22.03 7.75
C LYS A 4 -4.30 -21.69 6.29
N SER A 5 -4.32 -20.42 5.99
CA SER A 5 -4.60 -19.92 4.65
C SER A 5 -3.28 -19.72 3.93
N ASN A 6 -2.66 -20.72 3.33
CA ASN A 6 -1.38 -20.60 2.60
C ASN A 6 -1.41 -19.53 1.48
N GLN A 7 -1.95 -18.34 1.80
CA GLN A 7 -2.02 -17.23 0.84
C GLN A 7 -0.62 -16.72 0.51
N LYS A 8 -0.35 -16.58 -0.76
CA LYS A 8 0.90 -16.03 -1.31
C LYS A 8 0.76 -14.52 -1.43
N VAL A 9 1.43 -13.77 -0.56
CA VAL A 9 1.26 -12.31 -0.42
C VAL A 9 2.58 -11.59 -0.65
N PHE A 10 2.60 -10.64 -1.57
CA PHE A 10 3.75 -9.79 -1.87
C PHE A 10 3.49 -8.36 -1.40
N ILE A 11 4.38 -7.79 -0.58
CA ILE A 11 4.17 -6.51 0.09
C ILE A 11 5.37 -5.60 -0.10
N THR A 12 5.19 -4.42 -0.69
CA THR A 12 6.23 -3.38 -0.76
C THR A 12 6.11 -2.37 0.39
N GLY A 13 7.24 -1.79 0.81
CA GLY A 13 7.30 -0.94 1.99
C GLY A 13 7.09 -1.71 3.30
N ALA A 14 7.55 -2.97 3.34
CA ALA A 14 7.30 -3.90 4.44
C ALA A 14 8.24 -3.73 5.64
N SER A 15 9.25 -2.84 5.59
CA SER A 15 10.24 -2.70 6.67
C SER A 15 9.77 -1.90 7.89
N SER A 16 8.58 -1.30 7.87
CA SER A 16 8.00 -0.54 8.99
C SER A 16 6.53 -0.19 8.76
N GLY A 17 5.89 0.37 9.79
CA GLY A 17 4.56 0.98 9.72
C GLY A 17 3.48 0.04 9.17
N ILE A 18 2.64 0.55 8.28
CA ILE A 18 1.49 -0.18 7.73
C ILE A 18 1.90 -1.47 7.02
N GLY A 19 3.00 -1.43 6.25
CA GLY A 19 3.47 -2.61 5.50
C GLY A 19 3.90 -3.75 6.42
N ALA A 20 4.67 -3.46 7.46
CA ALA A 20 5.09 -4.43 8.47
C ALA A 20 3.88 -5.00 9.24
N ALA A 21 2.97 -4.14 9.66
CA ALA A 21 1.78 -4.58 10.40
C ALA A 21 0.82 -5.44 9.54
N ILE A 22 0.69 -5.15 8.24
CA ILE A 22 -0.05 -6.01 7.31
C ILE A 22 0.67 -7.36 7.14
N ALA A 23 2.01 -7.35 7.04
CA ALA A 23 2.79 -8.60 6.97
C ALA A 23 2.56 -9.46 8.22
N ALA A 24 2.61 -8.89 9.42
CA ALA A 24 2.33 -9.58 10.68
C ALA A 24 0.91 -10.15 10.73
N GLU A 25 -0.09 -9.40 10.25
CA GLU A 25 -1.48 -9.87 10.21
C GLU A 25 -1.67 -11.06 9.24
N TYR A 26 -0.99 -11.07 8.08
CA TYR A 26 -1.01 -12.23 7.17
C TYR A 26 -0.17 -13.39 7.72
N ALA A 27 0.96 -13.11 8.38
CA ALA A 27 1.79 -14.11 9.03
C ALA A 27 1.00 -14.91 10.05
N SER A 28 0.22 -14.26 10.92
CA SER A 28 -0.63 -14.92 11.92
C SER A 28 -1.71 -15.83 11.32
N GLN A 29 -1.94 -15.73 10.01
CA GLN A 29 -2.89 -16.56 9.26
C GLN A 29 -2.19 -17.67 8.47
N GLY A 30 -0.86 -17.84 8.60
CA GLY A 30 -0.08 -18.86 7.92
C GLY A 30 0.22 -18.53 6.46
N ALA A 31 0.36 -17.27 6.09
CA ALA A 31 0.68 -16.86 4.71
C ALA A 31 2.15 -17.15 4.35
N ILE A 32 2.41 -17.25 3.04
CA ILE A 32 3.75 -17.19 2.43
C ILE A 32 3.96 -15.74 2.00
N LEU A 33 5.05 -15.11 2.47
CA LEU A 33 5.26 -13.69 2.35
C LEU A 33 6.49 -13.32 1.50
N GLY A 34 6.31 -12.44 0.52
CA GLY A 34 7.38 -11.69 -0.12
C GLY A 34 7.43 -10.26 0.43
N LEU A 35 8.47 -9.93 1.18
CA LEU A 35 8.61 -8.63 1.83
C LEU A 35 9.66 -7.78 1.12
N VAL A 36 9.28 -6.59 0.70
CA VAL A 36 10.13 -5.69 -0.09
C VAL A 36 10.31 -4.35 0.59
N ALA A 37 11.55 -3.91 0.74
CA ALA A 37 11.92 -2.54 1.10
C ALA A 37 13.41 -2.32 0.82
N ARG A 38 13.88 -1.06 0.97
CA ARG A 38 15.32 -0.72 0.79
C ARG A 38 16.18 -1.08 2.00
N ARG A 39 15.59 -1.16 3.20
CA ARG A 39 16.31 -1.33 4.48
C ARG A 39 16.39 -2.81 4.83
N GLU A 40 17.45 -3.47 4.36
CA GLU A 40 17.65 -4.91 4.49
C GLU A 40 17.60 -5.41 5.95
N ALA A 41 18.34 -4.78 6.86
CA ALA A 41 18.36 -5.18 8.27
C ALA A 41 16.96 -5.11 8.94
N LYS A 42 16.15 -4.09 8.58
CA LYS A 42 14.76 -4.01 9.07
C LYS A 42 13.87 -5.08 8.44
N LEU A 43 14.08 -5.43 7.17
CA LEU A 43 13.33 -6.52 6.51
C LEU A 43 13.61 -7.86 7.17
N GLU A 44 14.86 -8.17 7.50
CA GLU A 44 15.20 -9.42 8.20
C GLU A 44 14.59 -9.49 9.60
N ALA A 45 14.54 -8.36 10.32
CA ALA A 45 13.83 -8.31 11.61
C ALA A 45 12.32 -8.61 11.45
N ILE A 46 11.65 -7.98 10.46
CA ILE A 46 10.24 -8.24 10.17
C ILE A 46 10.00 -9.68 9.69
N LYS A 47 10.92 -10.27 8.91
CA LYS A 47 10.86 -11.67 8.51
C LYS A 47 10.83 -12.58 9.72
N ASN A 48 11.76 -12.39 10.66
CA ASN A 48 11.83 -13.22 11.88
C ASN A 48 10.53 -13.09 12.70
N GLU A 49 10.05 -11.86 12.90
CA GLU A 49 8.76 -11.61 13.56
C GLU A 49 7.59 -12.34 12.84
N CYS A 50 7.53 -12.26 11.52
CA CYS A 50 6.49 -12.95 10.74
C CYS A 50 6.56 -14.48 10.89
N LEU A 51 7.76 -15.06 10.91
CA LEU A 51 7.94 -16.51 11.13
C LEU A 51 7.48 -16.91 12.54
N GLU A 52 7.83 -16.13 13.58
CA GLU A 52 7.37 -16.35 14.96
C GLU A 52 5.84 -16.24 15.08
N LEU A 53 5.21 -15.34 14.32
CA LEU A 53 3.75 -15.18 14.27
C LEU A 53 3.04 -16.30 13.52
N GLY A 54 3.77 -17.19 12.83
CA GLY A 54 3.24 -18.37 12.19
C GLY A 54 3.12 -18.29 10.67
N ALA A 55 3.81 -17.36 10.00
CA ALA A 55 3.97 -17.41 8.55
C ALA A 55 4.52 -18.79 8.13
N GLU A 56 4.04 -19.32 7.02
CA GLU A 56 4.53 -20.59 6.48
C GLU A 56 5.97 -20.45 5.96
N ASP A 57 6.24 -19.39 5.22
CA ASP A 57 7.58 -19.02 4.77
C ASP A 57 7.65 -17.51 4.46
N VAL A 58 8.86 -16.93 4.52
CA VAL A 58 9.08 -15.51 4.28
C VAL A 58 10.37 -15.28 3.49
N LYS A 59 10.25 -14.64 2.33
CA LYS A 59 11.39 -14.19 1.53
C LYS A 59 11.47 -12.67 1.49
N THR A 60 12.66 -12.13 1.72
CA THR A 60 12.94 -10.70 1.71
C THR A 60 13.64 -10.27 0.43
N TYR A 61 13.37 -9.04 -0.02
CA TYR A 61 13.95 -8.44 -1.20
C TYR A 61 14.37 -6.99 -0.90
N SER A 62 15.67 -6.73 -0.90
CA SER A 62 16.21 -5.37 -0.81
C SER A 62 16.08 -4.69 -2.17
N LEU A 63 15.08 -3.81 -2.31
CA LEU A 63 14.68 -3.23 -3.60
C LEU A 63 14.17 -1.80 -3.41
N ASP A 64 14.60 -0.88 -4.30
CA ASP A 64 13.90 0.39 -4.52
C ASP A 64 12.82 0.18 -5.59
N VAL A 65 11.56 0.43 -5.23
CA VAL A 65 10.41 0.25 -6.13
C VAL A 65 10.44 1.16 -7.36
N THR A 66 11.31 2.17 -7.40
CA THR A 66 11.51 3.02 -8.57
C THR A 66 12.38 2.34 -9.65
N ASP A 67 13.13 1.31 -9.28
CA ASP A 67 13.87 0.48 -10.24
C ASP A 67 12.91 -0.54 -10.87
N MET A 68 12.57 -0.28 -12.14
CA MET A 68 11.63 -1.10 -12.91
C MET A 68 12.20 -2.50 -13.19
N ASP A 69 13.45 -2.59 -13.59
CA ASP A 69 14.06 -3.87 -14.01
C ASP A 69 14.24 -4.79 -12.81
N GLN A 70 14.69 -4.24 -11.69
CA GLN A 70 14.78 -5.00 -10.44
C GLN A 70 13.40 -5.39 -9.91
N SER A 71 12.38 -4.54 -10.05
CA SER A 71 10.99 -4.88 -9.69
C SER A 71 10.44 -6.03 -10.52
N MET A 72 10.70 -6.03 -11.83
CA MET A 72 10.29 -7.10 -12.74
C MET A 72 10.99 -8.43 -12.43
N SER A 73 12.31 -8.40 -12.19
CA SER A 73 13.08 -9.60 -11.83
C SER A 73 12.66 -10.16 -10.48
N THR A 74 12.42 -9.30 -9.49
CA THR A 74 11.93 -9.68 -8.16
C THR A 74 10.56 -10.34 -8.22
N ALA A 75 9.62 -9.78 -8.99
CA ALA A 75 8.31 -10.37 -9.16
C ALA A 75 8.39 -11.77 -9.81
N LYS A 76 9.23 -11.92 -10.82
CA LYS A 76 9.47 -13.21 -11.48
C LYS A 76 10.06 -14.25 -10.51
N ASP A 77 11.05 -13.84 -9.73
CA ASP A 77 11.67 -14.69 -8.71
C ASP A 77 10.67 -15.10 -7.62
N PHE A 78 9.84 -14.17 -7.13
CA PHE A 78 8.81 -14.50 -6.15
C PHE A 78 7.79 -15.51 -6.70
N ILE A 79 7.28 -15.30 -7.92
CA ILE A 79 6.32 -16.21 -8.57
C ILE A 79 6.91 -17.61 -8.69
N ALA A 80 8.18 -17.73 -9.11
CA ALA A 80 8.87 -19.01 -9.21
C ALA A 80 9.06 -19.67 -7.84
N TRP A 81 9.48 -18.89 -6.83
CA TRP A 81 9.69 -19.39 -5.47
C TRP A 81 8.43 -19.95 -4.82
N VAL A 82 7.28 -19.34 -5.07
CA VAL A 82 5.99 -19.83 -4.51
C VAL A 82 5.29 -20.86 -5.39
N ASN A 83 6.00 -21.56 -6.28
CA ASN A 83 5.44 -22.54 -7.21
C ASN A 83 4.29 -21.99 -8.07
N GLU A 84 4.64 -21.02 -8.89
CA GLU A 84 3.78 -20.43 -9.93
C GLU A 84 2.39 -20.00 -9.45
N GLY A 85 2.34 -18.86 -8.76
CA GLY A 85 1.06 -18.25 -8.40
C GLY A 85 1.23 -17.07 -7.48
N ILE A 86 0.19 -16.29 -7.34
CA ILE A 86 0.12 -15.15 -6.41
C ILE A 86 -1.33 -14.91 -6.02
N ASP A 87 -1.61 -14.76 -4.74
CA ASP A 87 -2.95 -14.45 -4.28
C ASP A 87 -3.14 -12.93 -4.09
N ILE A 88 -2.16 -12.24 -3.51
CA ILE A 88 -2.29 -10.83 -3.16
C ILE A 88 -1.00 -10.07 -3.43
N VAL A 89 -1.08 -8.94 -4.13
CA VAL A 89 0.00 -7.96 -4.27
C VAL A 89 -0.42 -6.66 -3.60
N ILE A 90 0.39 -6.18 -2.66
CA ILE A 90 0.14 -4.96 -1.89
C ILE A 90 1.21 -3.92 -2.22
N ALA A 91 0.85 -2.96 -3.05
CA ALA A 91 1.67 -1.80 -3.38
C ALA A 91 1.50 -0.76 -2.26
N ASN A 92 2.32 -0.89 -1.20
CA ASN A 92 2.25 -0.06 -0.01
C ASN A 92 3.43 0.92 0.10
N ALA A 93 4.58 0.65 -0.51
CA ALA A 93 5.72 1.57 -0.49
C ALA A 93 5.31 2.99 -0.89
N GLY A 94 5.77 3.98 -0.13
CA GLY A 94 5.46 5.38 -0.39
C GLY A 94 6.13 6.32 0.61
N VAL A 95 6.18 7.59 0.23
CA VAL A 95 6.73 8.69 1.02
C VAL A 95 5.76 9.87 1.03
N ALA A 96 5.90 10.76 2.01
CA ALA A 96 5.13 12.00 2.13
C ALA A 96 6.10 13.15 2.48
N PHE A 97 6.76 13.70 1.48
CA PHE A 97 7.57 14.90 1.66
C PHE A 97 6.70 16.15 1.56
N SER A 98 7.07 17.18 2.32
CA SER A 98 6.42 18.48 2.24
C SER A 98 6.85 19.26 1.00
N ASP A 99 5.92 19.98 0.38
CA ASP A 99 6.19 20.83 -0.78
C ASP A 99 6.77 22.18 -0.34
N HIS A 100 8.09 22.33 -0.38
CA HIS A 100 8.78 23.58 -0.09
C HIS A 100 8.90 24.45 -1.35
N LEU A 101 7.77 24.97 -1.85
CA LEU A 101 7.70 25.67 -3.15
C LEU A 101 8.64 26.89 -3.25
N SER A 102 8.86 27.60 -2.15
CA SER A 102 9.74 28.77 -2.12
C SER A 102 11.23 28.43 -2.20
N SER A 103 11.62 27.17 -2.05
CA SER A 103 13.01 26.72 -2.22
C SER A 103 13.46 26.75 -3.69
N GLY A 104 12.53 26.65 -4.63
CA GLY A 104 12.84 26.45 -6.05
C GLY A 104 13.37 25.06 -6.40
N ASP A 105 13.50 24.15 -5.43
CA ASP A 105 14.01 22.79 -5.62
C ASP A 105 12.86 21.77 -5.76
N PRO A 106 12.69 21.14 -6.93
CA PRO A 106 11.64 20.17 -7.18
C PRO A 106 11.94 18.76 -6.66
N THR A 107 13.11 18.50 -6.06
CA THR A 107 13.62 17.16 -5.75
C THR A 107 12.63 16.33 -4.92
N GLN A 108 12.11 16.89 -3.82
CA GLN A 108 11.22 16.15 -2.93
C GLN A 108 9.85 15.84 -3.58
N ILE A 109 9.31 16.77 -4.37
CA ILE A 109 8.08 16.54 -5.12
C ILE A 109 8.29 15.44 -6.15
N ASN A 110 9.37 15.51 -6.95
CA ASN A 110 9.70 14.52 -7.96
C ASN A 110 9.92 13.13 -7.35
N GLN A 111 10.65 13.03 -6.23
CA GLN A 111 10.82 11.77 -5.50
C GLN A 111 9.48 11.21 -5.01
N THR A 112 8.60 12.06 -4.49
CA THR A 112 7.26 11.64 -4.06
C THR A 112 6.47 11.07 -5.24
N LEU A 113 6.48 11.73 -6.40
CA LEU A 113 5.77 11.26 -7.58
C LEU A 113 6.36 9.94 -8.11
N LEU A 114 7.69 9.84 -8.20
CA LEU A 114 8.38 8.63 -8.64
C LEU A 114 8.04 7.43 -7.75
N ILE A 115 8.24 7.55 -6.45
CA ILE A 115 8.02 6.44 -5.50
C ILE A 115 6.54 6.08 -5.43
N ASN A 116 5.67 7.07 -5.26
CA ASN A 116 4.26 6.82 -5.00
C ASN A 116 3.46 6.43 -6.24
N ILE A 117 3.90 6.78 -7.46
CA ILE A 117 3.19 6.46 -8.71
C ILE A 117 3.90 5.34 -9.46
N LEU A 118 5.16 5.57 -9.89
CA LEU A 118 5.89 4.56 -10.65
C LEU A 118 6.22 3.34 -9.78
N GLY A 119 6.57 3.53 -8.50
CA GLY A 119 6.73 2.42 -7.57
C GLY A 119 5.49 1.52 -7.46
N VAL A 120 4.28 2.08 -7.53
CA VAL A 120 3.03 1.30 -7.55
C VAL A 120 2.89 0.52 -8.86
N THR A 121 3.16 1.12 -10.01
CA THR A 121 3.09 0.42 -11.29
C THR A 121 4.14 -0.67 -11.40
N ASN A 122 5.37 -0.40 -11.00
CA ASN A 122 6.48 -1.37 -10.97
C ASN A 122 6.19 -2.55 -10.04
N THR A 123 5.52 -2.29 -8.89
CA THR A 123 5.10 -3.34 -7.96
C THR A 123 4.00 -4.24 -8.54
N VAL A 124 2.99 -3.66 -9.19
CA VAL A 124 1.74 -4.37 -9.54
C VAL A 124 1.81 -5.04 -10.90
N ILE A 125 2.26 -4.31 -11.92
CA ILE A 125 2.13 -4.74 -13.33
C ILE A 125 2.83 -6.09 -13.61
N PRO A 126 4.02 -6.39 -13.05
CA PRO A 126 4.69 -7.67 -13.29
C PRO A 126 3.89 -8.92 -12.87
N PHE A 127 2.98 -8.80 -11.90
CA PHE A 127 2.15 -9.91 -11.43
C PHE A 127 0.85 -10.09 -12.22
N VAL A 128 0.43 -9.10 -13.00
CA VAL A 128 -0.85 -9.12 -13.72
C VAL A 128 -0.98 -10.29 -14.70
N PRO A 129 0.05 -10.66 -15.50
CA PRO A 129 -0.04 -11.81 -16.41
C PRO A 129 -0.38 -13.11 -15.66
N THR A 130 0.31 -13.38 -14.54
CA THR A 130 0.08 -14.56 -13.69
C THR A 130 -1.33 -14.56 -13.12
N MET A 131 -1.79 -13.45 -12.53
CA MET A 131 -3.15 -13.33 -11.99
C MET A 131 -4.23 -13.53 -13.06
N LYS A 132 -4.00 -13.03 -14.28
CA LYS A 132 -4.92 -13.25 -15.42
C LYS A 132 -4.97 -14.71 -15.83
N SER A 133 -3.83 -15.38 -15.93
CA SER A 133 -3.73 -16.80 -16.28
C SER A 133 -4.46 -17.66 -15.27
N GLN A 134 -4.24 -17.44 -13.96
CA GLN A 134 -4.88 -18.20 -12.89
C GLN A 134 -6.36 -17.80 -12.65
N LYS A 135 -6.86 -16.74 -13.32
CA LYS A 135 -8.22 -16.17 -13.15
C LYS A 135 -8.57 -15.90 -11.68
N LYS A 136 -7.57 -15.47 -10.92
CA LYS A 136 -7.65 -15.24 -9.47
C LYS A 136 -6.55 -14.27 -9.05
N GLY A 137 -6.83 -13.44 -8.07
CA GLY A 137 -5.84 -12.57 -7.46
C GLY A 137 -6.46 -11.31 -6.87
N ALA A 138 -5.71 -10.62 -6.01
CA ALA A 138 -6.08 -9.34 -5.45
C ALA A 138 -4.90 -8.36 -5.54
N ILE A 139 -5.15 -7.23 -6.14
CA ILE A 139 -4.25 -6.09 -6.18
C ILE A 139 -4.73 -5.08 -5.15
N VAL A 140 -3.84 -4.66 -4.26
CA VAL A 140 -4.11 -3.67 -3.22
C VAL A 140 -3.20 -2.48 -3.42
N ILE A 141 -3.80 -1.31 -3.57
CA ILE A 141 -3.09 -0.04 -3.76
C ILE A 141 -3.26 0.81 -2.52
N MET A 142 -2.15 1.19 -1.90
CA MET A 142 -2.16 2.09 -0.75
C MET A 142 -2.20 3.55 -1.22
N SER A 143 -3.41 4.12 -1.21
CA SER A 143 -3.66 5.54 -1.44
C SER A 143 -3.64 6.29 -0.09
N SER A 144 -4.47 7.30 0.08
CA SER A 144 -4.64 8.10 1.32
C SER A 144 -5.96 8.86 1.27
N ILE A 145 -6.44 9.35 2.42
CA ILE A 145 -7.48 10.39 2.47
C ILE A 145 -7.04 11.67 1.74
N ALA A 146 -5.74 11.95 1.68
CA ALA A 146 -5.18 13.05 0.90
C ALA A 146 -5.51 12.95 -0.61
N SER A 147 -5.93 11.78 -1.11
CA SER A 147 -6.46 11.65 -2.48
C SER A 147 -7.85 12.27 -2.69
N PHE A 148 -8.48 12.75 -1.64
CA PHE A 148 -9.78 13.43 -1.68
C PHE A 148 -9.69 14.89 -1.30
N THR A 149 -8.57 15.31 -0.70
CA THR A 149 -8.26 16.65 -0.23
C THR A 149 -6.91 17.09 -0.77
N ALA A 150 -6.57 18.35 -0.62
CA ALA A 150 -5.25 18.87 -0.97
C ALA A 150 -4.74 19.73 0.20
N PRO A 151 -4.16 19.12 1.26
CA PRO A 151 -3.61 19.86 2.37
C PRO A 151 -2.48 20.78 1.90
N ALA A 152 -2.36 21.95 2.53
CA ALA A 152 -1.23 22.86 2.28
C ALA A 152 0.09 22.09 2.53
N TYR A 153 1.11 22.42 1.76
CA TYR A 153 2.44 21.80 1.78
C TYR A 153 2.50 20.29 1.42
N PHE A 154 1.41 19.69 0.93
CA PHE A 154 1.36 18.28 0.53
C PHE A 154 0.69 18.07 -0.84
N GLY A 155 0.84 19.04 -1.75
CA GLY A 155 0.25 18.99 -3.10
C GLY A 155 0.81 17.83 -3.92
N GLY A 156 2.14 17.63 -3.93
CA GLY A 156 2.79 16.53 -4.61
C GLY A 156 2.36 15.16 -4.06
N TYR A 157 2.29 15.03 -2.73
CA TYR A 157 1.77 13.84 -2.08
C TYR A 157 0.30 13.57 -2.46
N SER A 158 -0.56 14.59 -2.32
CA SER A 158 -1.98 14.47 -2.69
C SER A 158 -2.16 14.08 -4.15
N ALA A 159 -1.44 14.73 -5.06
CA ALA A 159 -1.47 14.42 -6.49
C ALA A 159 -1.08 12.95 -6.74
N SER A 160 0.00 12.47 -6.11
CA SER A 160 0.43 11.07 -6.23
C SER A 160 -0.66 10.10 -5.76
N LYS A 161 -1.33 10.39 -4.64
CA LYS A 161 -2.37 9.52 -4.07
C LYS A 161 -3.69 9.58 -4.87
N VAL A 162 -3.99 10.70 -5.53
CA VAL A 162 -5.07 10.80 -6.54
C VAL A 162 -4.75 9.92 -7.75
N ALA A 163 -3.52 10.02 -8.28
CA ALA A 163 -3.08 9.27 -9.45
C ALA A 163 -3.25 7.75 -9.23
N VAL A 164 -2.70 7.22 -8.14
CA VAL A 164 -2.78 5.76 -7.88
C VAL A 164 -4.20 5.30 -7.56
N ARG A 165 -5.03 6.15 -6.95
CA ARG A 165 -6.46 5.83 -6.78
C ARG A 165 -7.17 5.71 -8.14
N ARG A 166 -6.85 6.59 -9.11
CA ARG A 166 -7.39 6.52 -10.47
C ARG A 166 -6.86 5.34 -11.26
N LEU A 167 -5.57 4.99 -11.11
CA LEU A 167 -5.04 3.73 -11.66
C LEU A 167 -5.84 2.53 -11.13
N GLY A 168 -6.11 2.49 -9.83
CA GLY A 168 -6.93 1.44 -9.22
C GLY A 168 -8.34 1.34 -9.80
N ASP A 169 -9.00 2.48 -10.08
CA ASP A 169 -10.31 2.50 -10.71
C ASP A 169 -10.26 1.91 -12.15
N GLY A 170 -9.27 2.33 -12.96
CA GLY A 170 -9.09 1.84 -14.32
C GLY A 170 -8.70 0.36 -14.36
N TRP A 171 -7.77 -0.07 -13.51
CA TRP A 171 -7.35 -1.47 -13.44
C TRP A 171 -8.48 -2.40 -12.97
N ARG A 172 -9.32 -1.93 -12.06
CA ARG A 172 -10.52 -2.69 -11.62
C ARG A 172 -11.45 -2.97 -12.77
N ALA A 173 -11.74 -1.96 -13.60
CA ALA A 173 -12.59 -2.13 -14.79
C ALA A 173 -11.97 -3.11 -15.79
N THR A 174 -10.66 -3.00 -16.03
CA THR A 174 -9.93 -3.86 -16.98
C THR A 174 -9.82 -5.30 -16.51
N LEU A 175 -9.55 -5.53 -15.20
CA LEU A 175 -9.21 -6.84 -14.66
C LEU A 175 -10.41 -7.64 -14.14
N GLN A 176 -11.58 -7.00 -14.00
CA GLN A 176 -12.80 -7.66 -13.53
C GLN A 176 -13.16 -8.91 -14.34
N LYS A 177 -13.02 -8.86 -15.68
CA LYS A 177 -13.29 -10.00 -16.58
C LYS A 177 -12.37 -11.20 -16.37
N HIS A 178 -11.23 -10.99 -15.69
CA HIS A 178 -10.27 -12.03 -15.35
C HIS A 178 -10.40 -12.51 -13.88
N ASN A 179 -11.47 -12.09 -13.18
CA ASN A 179 -11.70 -12.37 -11.76
C ASN A 179 -10.54 -11.91 -10.86
N VAL A 180 -9.80 -10.87 -11.27
CA VAL A 180 -8.76 -10.22 -10.46
C VAL A 180 -9.36 -9.01 -9.76
N GLN A 181 -9.30 -9.02 -8.43
CA GLN A 181 -9.80 -7.94 -7.60
C GLN A 181 -8.81 -6.78 -7.57
N VAL A 182 -9.31 -5.54 -7.57
CA VAL A 182 -8.48 -4.35 -7.29
C VAL A 182 -9.13 -3.55 -6.17
N SER A 183 -8.41 -3.42 -5.06
CA SER A 183 -8.79 -2.66 -3.87
C SER A 183 -7.90 -1.45 -3.70
N THR A 184 -8.50 -0.28 -3.45
CA THR A 184 -7.75 0.92 -3.08
C THR A 184 -8.03 1.24 -1.62
N ILE A 185 -7.01 1.20 -0.79
CA ILE A 185 -7.09 1.54 0.63
C ILE A 185 -6.69 3.01 0.79
N CYS A 186 -7.50 3.77 1.50
CA CYS A 186 -7.30 5.20 1.73
C CYS A 186 -7.21 5.46 3.25
N PRO A 187 -6.04 5.27 3.87
CA PRO A 187 -5.85 5.57 5.28
C PRO A 187 -5.92 7.07 5.54
N GLY A 188 -6.41 7.42 6.74
CA GLY A 188 -6.12 8.69 7.38
C GLY A 188 -4.78 8.63 8.12
N TYR A 189 -4.72 9.24 9.31
CA TYR A 189 -3.51 9.20 10.12
C TYR A 189 -3.39 7.85 10.82
N ILE A 190 -2.29 7.15 10.52
CA ILE A 190 -1.91 5.88 11.13
C ILE A 190 -0.53 6.08 11.77
N LYS A 191 -0.37 5.70 13.03
CA LYS A 191 0.86 5.83 13.78
C LYS A 191 2.01 5.06 13.09
N SER A 192 3.09 5.76 12.74
CA SER A 192 4.20 5.18 12.00
C SER A 192 5.37 6.16 11.93
N GLU A 193 6.56 5.70 11.53
CA GLU A 193 7.72 6.57 11.29
C GLU A 193 7.38 7.78 10.39
N MET A 194 6.43 7.63 9.46
CA MET A 194 5.99 8.72 8.57
C MET A 194 5.16 9.77 9.30
N THR A 195 4.40 9.40 10.32
CA THR A 195 3.54 10.31 11.08
C THR A 195 4.19 10.85 12.34
N ASP A 196 5.22 10.17 12.86
CA ASP A 196 5.92 10.56 14.09
C ASP A 196 6.70 11.87 13.96
N ILE A 197 7.02 12.27 12.71
CA ILE A 197 7.69 13.54 12.40
C ILE A 197 6.72 14.72 12.27
N ASN A 198 5.41 14.50 12.35
CA ASN A 198 4.41 15.55 12.22
C ASN A 198 4.24 16.29 13.56
N ASP A 199 4.26 17.62 13.50
CA ASP A 199 4.05 18.54 14.62
C ASP A 199 2.63 19.12 14.72
N PHE A 200 1.73 18.66 13.86
CA PHE A 200 0.34 19.13 13.77
C PHE A 200 -0.66 18.09 14.30
N LYS A 201 -1.88 18.57 14.62
CA LYS A 201 -2.96 17.68 15.08
C LYS A 201 -3.36 16.67 14.02
N MET A 202 -3.37 15.40 14.37
CA MET A 202 -3.78 14.28 13.53
C MET A 202 -5.12 13.70 14.02
N PRO A 203 -6.26 14.27 13.55
CA PRO A 203 -7.57 13.80 14.00
C PRO A 203 -7.78 12.34 13.61
N PHE A 204 -8.39 11.58 14.53
CA PHE A 204 -8.68 10.16 14.35
C PHE A 204 -7.42 9.30 14.09
N LEU A 205 -6.27 9.67 14.69
CA LEU A 205 -5.05 8.84 14.66
C LEU A 205 -5.38 7.42 15.12
N MET A 206 -4.92 6.43 14.39
CA MET A 206 -5.18 5.02 14.66
C MET A 206 -3.87 4.27 14.86
N GLU A 207 -3.84 3.32 15.80
CA GLU A 207 -2.72 2.41 15.99
C GLU A 207 -2.55 1.51 14.77
N THR A 208 -1.31 1.18 14.45
CA THR A 208 -0.92 0.52 13.20
C THR A 208 -1.47 -0.90 13.09
N ASP A 209 -1.45 -1.66 14.18
CA ASP A 209 -1.98 -3.02 14.25
C ASP A 209 -3.51 -3.06 14.05
N VAL A 210 -4.23 -2.12 14.68
CA VAL A 210 -5.68 -1.96 14.51
C VAL A 210 -6.03 -1.61 13.07
N ALA A 211 -5.22 -0.73 12.45
CA ALA A 211 -5.40 -0.35 11.06
C ALA A 211 -5.15 -1.54 10.12
N ALA A 212 -4.06 -2.29 10.32
CA ALA A 212 -3.70 -3.47 9.53
C ALA A 212 -4.80 -4.53 9.55
N LYS A 213 -5.32 -4.89 10.72
CA LYS A 213 -6.46 -5.83 10.86
C LYS A 213 -7.68 -5.39 10.05
N LYS A 214 -8.05 -4.10 10.13
CA LYS A 214 -9.16 -3.54 9.34
C LYS A 214 -8.89 -3.55 7.84
N MET A 215 -7.65 -3.27 7.41
CA MET A 215 -7.25 -3.31 6.00
C MET A 215 -7.31 -4.73 5.45
N VAL A 216 -6.75 -5.71 6.14
CA VAL A 216 -6.80 -7.12 5.74
C VAL A 216 -8.26 -7.61 5.66
N GLN A 217 -9.10 -7.24 6.61
CA GLN A 217 -10.54 -7.56 6.56
C GLN A 217 -11.24 -6.90 5.35
N ALA A 218 -10.88 -5.66 5.00
CA ALA A 218 -11.42 -4.97 3.84
C ALA A 218 -10.99 -5.64 2.52
N ILE A 219 -9.74 -6.12 2.44
CA ILE A 219 -9.20 -6.87 1.30
C ILE A 219 -9.99 -8.19 1.15
N LYS A 220 -10.12 -8.96 2.21
CA LYS A 220 -10.92 -10.20 2.24
C LYS A 220 -12.38 -9.99 1.82
N SER A 221 -12.97 -8.87 2.25
CA SER A 221 -14.34 -8.48 1.90
C SER A 221 -14.46 -7.83 0.51
N ARG A 222 -13.41 -7.86 -0.29
CA ARG A 222 -13.36 -7.33 -1.67
C ARG A 222 -13.83 -5.88 -1.78
N LYS A 223 -13.49 -5.01 -0.80
CA LYS A 223 -13.86 -3.59 -0.83
C LYS A 223 -13.13 -2.89 -1.98
N LYS A 224 -13.90 -2.25 -2.89
CA LYS A 224 -13.35 -1.51 -4.05
C LYS A 224 -12.50 -0.31 -3.61
N THR A 225 -13.04 0.50 -2.70
CA THR A 225 -12.35 1.61 -2.05
C THR A 225 -12.67 1.57 -0.57
N TYR A 226 -11.64 1.57 0.27
CA TYR A 226 -11.80 1.50 1.71
C TYR A 226 -11.13 2.68 2.39
N ILE A 227 -11.91 3.54 3.03
CA ILE A 227 -11.47 4.70 3.80
C ILE A 227 -11.49 4.31 5.28
N LEU A 228 -10.36 4.49 5.96
CA LEU A 228 -10.22 4.24 7.39
C LEU A 228 -9.40 5.36 8.08
N PRO A 229 -9.76 5.72 9.30
CA PRO A 229 -11.00 5.32 10.00
C PRO A 229 -12.25 5.89 9.34
N TRP A 230 -13.41 5.29 9.63
CA TRP A 230 -14.66 5.60 8.95
C TRP A 230 -15.15 7.04 9.12
N GLN A 231 -14.70 7.71 10.15
CA GLN A 231 -15.01 9.13 10.46
C GLN A 231 -14.60 10.07 9.31
N TRP A 232 -13.61 9.70 8.52
CA TRP A 232 -13.22 10.46 7.34
C TRP A 232 -14.24 10.42 6.20
N ARG A 233 -15.15 9.43 6.17
CA ARG A 233 -16.14 9.32 5.08
C ARG A 233 -17.10 10.51 5.01
N PRO A 234 -17.78 10.92 6.10
CA PRO A 234 -18.62 12.12 6.07
C PRO A 234 -17.80 13.39 5.79
N VAL A 235 -16.60 13.53 6.35
CA VAL A 235 -15.74 14.69 6.08
C VAL A 235 -15.44 14.82 4.58
N ILE A 236 -15.06 13.73 3.92
CA ILE A 236 -14.80 13.69 2.49
C ILE A 236 -16.08 13.97 1.67
N ALA A 237 -17.23 13.42 2.08
CA ALA A 237 -18.49 13.67 1.39
C ALA A 237 -18.89 15.14 1.44
N ILE A 238 -18.80 15.75 2.62
CA ILE A 238 -19.09 17.17 2.83
C ILE A 238 -18.11 18.05 2.02
N SER A 239 -16.80 17.75 2.06
CA SER A 239 -15.81 18.54 1.30
C SER A 239 -16.06 18.53 -0.22
N ARG A 240 -16.62 17.45 -0.75
CA ARG A 240 -17.01 17.35 -2.16
C ARG A 240 -18.27 18.15 -2.51
N LEU A 241 -19.22 18.26 -1.58
CA LEU A 241 -20.48 19.00 -1.79
C LEU A 241 -20.27 20.51 -1.73
N PHE A 242 -19.45 20.98 -0.80
CA PHE A 242 -19.24 22.41 -0.58
C PHE A 242 -18.11 23.03 -1.42
N GLY A 243 -17.47 22.24 -2.29
CA GLY A 243 -16.39 22.73 -3.14
C GLY A 243 -15.22 23.30 -2.36
N ARG A 244 -14.37 24.07 -3.02
CA ARG A 244 -13.13 24.67 -2.50
C ARG A 244 -13.28 25.66 -1.32
N LYS A 245 -14.46 25.84 -0.72
CA LYS A 245 -14.70 26.74 0.41
C LYS A 245 -14.20 26.22 1.76
N LEU A 246 -13.91 24.95 1.91
CA LEU A 246 -13.17 24.41 3.06
C LEU A 246 -11.66 24.55 2.82
N LYS A 247 -11.21 25.79 2.66
CA LYS A 247 -9.79 26.13 2.75
C LYS A 247 -9.37 25.98 4.20
N SER A 248 -8.32 25.19 4.41
CA SER A 248 -7.52 25.08 5.64
C SER A 248 -8.29 24.71 6.92
N ILE A 249 -8.43 23.43 7.17
CA ILE A 249 -8.31 22.89 8.53
C ILE A 249 -6.91 22.32 8.66
#